data_eea9bbb912efb5fcb01e25415024c1a1
#
_entry.id   eea9bbb912efb5fcb01e25415024c1a1
#
_cell.length_a   1.000
_cell.length_b   1.000
_cell.length_c   1.000
_cell.angle_alpha   90.00
_cell.angle_beta   90.00
_cell.angle_gamma   90.00
#
_symmetry.space_group_name_H-M   'P 1'
#
loop_
_entity.id
_entity.type
_entity.pdbx_description
1 polymer ?
#
loop_
_entity_poly.entity_id
_entity_poly.type
_entity_poly.pdbx_seq_one_letter_code
_entity_poly.pdbx_strand_id
1 'polypeptide(L)'
;MSRPYYRGSECAFGNLFMWQTCYDIFWTEAHGFLVLKVKRDDVDFFLQPFGGKDEDLPLLMKEIKEYHNGKPFEIHGIYDDGRERLLKAFPDLEITDDRDNWDYVYLQQNLATLAGRKYHGKKEPLQCFCKRAIQIMFTKK
;
A
#
# COMPACT_ATOMS: atom_id res chain seq x y z
N MET A 1 -15.85 -7.58 16.47
CA MET A 1 -14.87 -7.83 15.41
C MET A 1 -14.05 -6.56 15.22
N SER A 2 -12.78 -6.55 15.64
CA SER A 2 -11.89 -5.44 15.34
C SER A 2 -11.59 -5.47 13.83
N ARG A 3 -11.86 -4.38 13.13
CA ARG A 3 -11.47 -4.26 11.72
C ARG A 3 -9.94 -4.27 11.66
N PRO A 4 -9.32 -5.08 10.80
CA PRO A 4 -7.88 -5.02 10.62
C PRO A 4 -7.51 -3.59 10.20
N TYR A 5 -6.59 -2.99 10.94
CA TYR A 5 -6.14 -1.62 10.68
C TYR A 5 -4.94 -1.66 9.73
N TYR A 6 -5.20 -1.51 8.45
CA TYR A 6 -4.16 -1.39 7.45
C TYR A 6 -3.52 -0.01 7.52
N ARG A 7 -2.24 0.05 7.85
CA ARG A 7 -1.50 1.31 8.08
C ARG A 7 -0.87 1.89 6.82
N GLY A 8 -0.74 1.10 5.77
CA GLY A 8 -0.10 1.52 4.54
C GLY A 8 -1.02 2.22 3.55
N SER A 9 -0.43 2.89 2.61
CA SER A 9 -1.13 3.70 1.61
C SER A 9 -1.45 2.93 0.33
N GLU A 10 -0.83 1.78 0.06
CA GLU A 10 -0.91 1.05 -1.22
C GLU A 10 -2.34 0.69 -1.59
N CYS A 11 -3.15 0.33 -0.61
CA CYS A 11 -4.53 -0.08 -0.82
C CYS A 11 -5.56 1.02 -0.55
N ALA A 12 -5.11 2.26 -0.32
CA ALA A 12 -6.02 3.39 -0.29
C ALA A 12 -6.58 3.64 -1.69
N PHE A 13 -7.90 3.78 -1.81
CA PHE A 13 -8.57 4.01 -3.10
C PHE A 13 -7.91 5.15 -3.90
N GLY A 14 -7.58 6.27 -3.23
CA GLY A 14 -6.94 7.41 -3.90
C GLY A 14 -5.59 7.06 -4.50
N ASN A 15 -4.81 6.20 -3.84
CA ASN A 15 -3.52 5.75 -4.33
C ASN A 15 -3.70 4.82 -5.54
N LEU A 16 -4.53 3.80 -5.41
CA LEU A 16 -4.86 2.89 -6.52
C LEU A 16 -5.42 3.65 -7.73
N PHE A 17 -6.30 4.63 -7.50
CA PHE A 17 -6.87 5.46 -8.55
C PHE A 17 -5.81 6.30 -9.27
N MET A 18 -4.86 6.89 -8.55
CA MET A 18 -3.78 7.68 -9.17
C MET A 18 -2.82 6.80 -9.97
N TRP A 19 -2.47 5.64 -9.43
CA TRP A 19 -1.50 4.74 -10.07
C TRP A 19 -2.05 3.94 -11.24
N GLN A 20 -3.38 3.84 -11.41
CA GLN A 20 -3.99 3.14 -12.56
C GLN A 20 -3.59 3.70 -13.92
N THR A 21 -3.06 4.91 -13.99
CA THR A 21 -2.54 5.50 -15.24
C THR A 21 -1.15 4.97 -15.60
N CYS A 22 -0.42 4.42 -14.63
CA CYS A 22 0.94 3.90 -14.79
C CYS A 22 1.01 2.38 -14.72
N TYR A 23 0.00 1.76 -14.09
CA TYR A 23 -0.08 0.33 -13.87
C TYR A 23 -1.47 -0.17 -14.24
N ASP A 24 -1.54 -1.33 -14.85
CA ASP A 24 -2.79 -2.06 -14.96
C ASP A 24 -3.10 -2.71 -13.62
N ILE A 25 -4.16 -2.26 -12.96
CA ILE A 25 -4.58 -2.79 -11.66
C ILE A 25 -5.84 -3.61 -11.84
N PHE A 26 -5.74 -4.90 -11.52
CA PHE A 26 -6.85 -5.85 -11.53
C PHE A 26 -7.23 -6.21 -10.10
N TRP A 27 -8.49 -6.50 -9.88
CA TRP A 27 -8.97 -6.94 -8.58
C TRP A 27 -9.96 -8.09 -8.70
N THR A 28 -9.99 -8.92 -7.69
CA THR A 28 -10.98 -9.98 -7.56
C THR A 28 -11.27 -10.25 -6.07
N GLU A 29 -12.38 -10.90 -5.81
CA GLU A 29 -12.68 -11.44 -4.50
C GLU A 29 -12.63 -12.97 -4.58
N ALA A 30 -11.81 -13.59 -3.73
CA ALA A 30 -11.68 -15.03 -3.63
C ALA A 30 -11.51 -15.45 -2.16
N HIS A 31 -12.26 -16.46 -1.72
CA HIS A 31 -12.23 -16.98 -0.34
C HIS A 31 -12.42 -15.90 0.74
N GLY A 32 -13.21 -14.84 0.43
CA GLY A 32 -13.43 -13.72 1.33
C GLY A 32 -12.27 -12.72 1.41
N PHE A 33 -11.24 -12.88 0.56
CA PHE A 33 -10.14 -11.93 0.41
C PHE A 33 -10.36 -11.03 -0.79
N LEU A 34 -10.05 -9.75 -0.63
CA LEU A 34 -9.79 -8.86 -1.74
C LEU A 34 -8.35 -9.08 -2.22
N VAL A 35 -8.20 -9.47 -3.47
CA VAL A 35 -6.93 -9.71 -4.12
C VAL A 35 -6.71 -8.64 -5.19
N LEU A 36 -5.57 -7.98 -5.11
CA LEU A 36 -5.15 -6.96 -6.08
C LEU A 36 -3.92 -7.46 -6.82
N LYS A 37 -4.01 -7.47 -8.15
CA LYS A 37 -2.89 -7.77 -9.05
C LYS A 37 -2.50 -6.50 -9.78
N VAL A 38 -1.22 -6.19 -9.77
CA VAL A 38 -0.63 -5.03 -10.44
C VAL A 38 0.26 -5.52 -11.56
N LYS A 39 0.09 -4.95 -12.74
CA LYS A 39 0.92 -5.25 -13.90
C LYS A 39 1.53 -3.98 -14.47
N ARG A 40 2.81 -4.03 -14.79
CA ARG A 40 3.52 -3.00 -15.52
C ARG A 40 4.60 -3.63 -16.38
N ASP A 41 4.55 -3.39 -17.67
CA ASP A 41 5.45 -3.98 -18.65
C ASP A 41 5.49 -5.53 -18.52
N ASP A 42 6.65 -6.10 -18.25
CA ASP A 42 6.84 -7.54 -18.06
C ASP A 42 6.77 -7.99 -16.59
N VAL A 43 6.53 -7.05 -15.66
CA VAL A 43 6.47 -7.35 -14.23
C VAL A 43 5.01 -7.39 -13.79
N ASP A 44 4.61 -8.50 -13.16
CA ASP A 44 3.34 -8.58 -12.46
C ASP A 44 3.53 -9.12 -11.04
N PHE A 45 2.81 -8.54 -10.11
CA PHE A 45 2.84 -8.92 -8.71
C PHE A 45 1.47 -8.75 -8.07
N PHE A 46 1.29 -9.37 -6.93
CA PHE A 46 0.10 -9.18 -6.10
C PHE A 46 0.42 -8.21 -4.97
N LEU A 47 -0.57 -7.46 -4.52
CA LEU A 47 -0.51 -6.81 -3.21
C LEU A 47 -0.95 -7.79 -2.13
N GLN A 48 -0.57 -7.51 -0.88
CA GLN A 48 -1.01 -8.30 0.27
C GLN A 48 -2.53 -8.52 0.21
N PRO A 49 -3.04 -9.75 0.26
CA PRO A 49 -4.47 -10.01 0.28
C PRO A 49 -5.13 -9.44 1.54
N PHE A 50 -6.30 -8.82 1.39
CA PHE A 50 -7.03 -8.16 2.47
C PHE A 50 -8.31 -8.89 2.83
N GLY A 51 -8.64 -8.93 4.10
CA GLY A 51 -9.81 -9.63 4.59
C GLY A 51 -9.57 -11.12 4.79
N GLY A 52 -10.60 -11.93 4.51
CA GLY A 52 -10.57 -13.37 4.63
C GLY A 52 -10.26 -13.90 6.04
N LYS A 53 -10.31 -15.20 6.17
CA LYS A 53 -9.88 -15.88 7.40
C LYS A 53 -8.52 -16.54 7.19
N ASP A 54 -7.72 -16.63 8.24
CA ASP A 54 -6.39 -17.26 8.16
C ASP A 54 -6.45 -18.72 7.68
N GLU A 55 -7.54 -19.41 7.98
CA GLU A 55 -7.81 -20.79 7.57
C GLU A 55 -7.96 -20.94 6.04
N ASP A 56 -8.46 -19.89 5.38
CA ASP A 56 -8.71 -19.88 3.93
C ASP A 56 -7.50 -19.37 3.13
N LEU A 57 -6.49 -18.81 3.79
CA LEU A 57 -5.29 -18.28 3.12
C LEU A 57 -4.56 -19.33 2.27
N PRO A 58 -4.37 -20.60 2.72
CA PRO A 58 -3.76 -21.63 1.89
C PRO A 58 -4.54 -21.95 0.61
N LEU A 59 -5.89 -21.87 0.66
CA LEU A 59 -6.74 -22.08 -0.52
C LEU A 59 -6.54 -20.94 -1.52
N LEU A 60 -6.55 -19.71 -1.04
CA LEU A 60 -6.29 -18.55 -1.88
C LEU A 60 -4.92 -18.63 -2.55
N MET A 61 -3.86 -18.96 -1.81
CA MET A 61 -2.51 -19.03 -2.37
C MET A 61 -2.37 -20.15 -3.41
N LYS A 62 -3.09 -21.26 -3.21
CA LYS A 62 -3.15 -22.34 -4.21
C LYS A 62 -3.80 -21.85 -5.50
N GLU A 63 -4.91 -21.12 -5.41
CA GLU A 63 -5.61 -20.56 -6.56
C GLU A 63 -4.76 -19.53 -7.31
N ILE A 64 -4.06 -18.63 -6.59
CA ILE A 64 -3.10 -17.70 -7.19
C ILE A 64 -1.99 -18.44 -7.93
N LYS A 65 -1.45 -19.51 -7.34
CA LYS A 65 -0.41 -20.35 -7.97
C LYS A 65 -0.91 -21.03 -9.24
N GLU A 66 -2.13 -21.54 -9.21
CA GLU A 66 -2.78 -22.16 -10.40
C GLU A 66 -3.00 -21.11 -11.49
N TYR A 67 -3.48 -19.90 -11.14
CA TYR A 67 -3.61 -18.78 -12.06
C TYR A 67 -2.28 -18.40 -12.72
N HIS A 68 -1.16 -18.49 -12.02
CA HIS A 68 0.19 -18.30 -12.54
C HIS A 68 0.79 -19.53 -13.27
N ASN A 69 0.00 -20.54 -13.53
CA ASN A 69 0.46 -21.80 -14.16
C ASN A 69 1.62 -22.47 -13.39
N GLY A 70 1.60 -22.36 -12.07
CA GLY A 70 2.64 -22.90 -11.18
C GLY A 70 3.96 -22.13 -11.19
N LYS A 71 4.07 -21.02 -11.94
CA LYS A 71 5.28 -20.16 -11.92
C LYS A 71 5.39 -19.43 -10.59
N PRO A 72 6.59 -19.05 -10.17
CA PRO A 72 6.79 -18.15 -9.04
C PRO A 72 6.07 -16.82 -9.25
N PHE A 73 5.57 -16.23 -8.17
CA PHE A 73 4.97 -14.91 -8.16
C PHE A 73 5.39 -14.17 -6.90
N GLU A 74 5.28 -12.86 -6.92
CA GLU A 74 5.66 -11.99 -5.81
C GLU A 74 4.42 -11.37 -5.18
N ILE A 75 4.51 -11.13 -3.87
CA ILE A 75 3.51 -10.37 -3.10
C ILE A 75 4.24 -9.17 -2.50
N HIS A 76 3.81 -7.98 -2.88
CA HIS A 76 4.37 -6.71 -2.42
C HIS A 76 3.47 -6.04 -1.37
N GLY A 77 4.03 -5.03 -0.66
CA GLY A 77 3.28 -4.26 0.32
C GLY A 77 2.82 -5.09 1.52
N ILE A 78 3.66 -6.02 1.98
CA ILE A 78 3.35 -6.88 3.12
C ILE A 78 3.69 -6.11 4.41
N TYR A 79 2.68 -5.91 5.25
CA TYR A 79 2.81 -5.33 6.58
C TYR A 79 3.06 -6.41 7.65
N ASP A 80 3.42 -5.98 8.86
CA ASP A 80 3.79 -6.88 9.95
C ASP A 80 2.73 -7.97 10.23
N ASP A 81 1.46 -7.58 10.28
CA ASP A 81 0.34 -8.50 10.48
C ASP A 81 0.16 -9.48 9.30
N GLY A 82 0.32 -9.00 8.08
CA GLY A 82 0.29 -9.84 6.88
C GLY A 82 1.48 -10.79 6.82
N ARG A 83 2.66 -10.33 7.23
CA ARG A 83 3.86 -11.14 7.34
C ARG A 83 3.67 -12.32 8.28
N GLU A 84 3.14 -12.08 9.49
CA GLU A 84 2.88 -13.14 10.47
C GLU A 84 1.88 -14.17 9.93
N ARG A 85 0.81 -13.72 9.29
CA ARG A 85 -0.21 -14.58 8.67
C ARG A 85 0.39 -15.46 7.57
N LEU A 86 1.17 -14.87 6.67
CA LEU A 86 1.80 -15.57 5.56
C LEU A 86 2.82 -16.58 6.04
N LEU A 87 3.70 -16.22 6.97
CA LEU A 87 4.70 -17.13 7.53
C LEU A 87 4.09 -18.30 8.32
N LYS A 88 2.96 -18.05 9.00
CA LYS A 88 2.23 -19.12 9.68
C LYS A 88 1.65 -20.14 8.71
N ALA A 89 1.16 -19.67 7.56
CA ALA A 89 0.60 -20.56 6.53
C ALA A 89 1.67 -21.20 5.64
N PHE A 90 2.79 -20.50 5.43
CA PHE A 90 3.87 -20.88 4.51
C PHE A 90 5.23 -20.56 5.15
N PRO A 91 5.77 -21.44 6.00
CA PRO A 91 7.04 -21.19 6.70
C PRO A 91 8.26 -21.04 5.78
N ASP A 92 8.20 -21.59 4.58
CA ASP A 92 9.29 -21.59 3.60
C ASP A 92 9.25 -20.35 2.65
N LEU A 93 8.40 -19.35 2.93
CA LEU A 93 8.37 -18.13 2.15
C LEU A 93 9.67 -17.35 2.30
N GLU A 94 10.27 -16.98 1.18
CA GLU A 94 11.36 -16.02 1.15
C GLU A 94 10.80 -14.59 1.29
N ILE A 95 11.26 -13.86 2.29
CA ILE A 95 10.82 -12.48 2.55
C ILE A 95 12.03 -11.57 2.45
N THR A 96 11.93 -10.55 1.60
CA THR A 96 12.93 -9.52 1.42
C THR A 96 12.40 -8.17 1.88
N ASP A 97 13.24 -7.38 2.54
CA ASP A 97 12.93 -6.02 2.90
C ASP A 97 13.16 -5.10 1.69
N ASP A 98 12.10 -4.42 1.26
CA ASP A 98 12.18 -3.41 0.20
C ASP A 98 12.18 -2.01 0.79
N ARG A 99 13.39 -1.51 1.10
CA ARG A 99 13.59 -0.22 1.75
C ARG A 99 13.09 0.96 0.91
N ASP A 100 13.13 0.87 -0.40
CA ASP A 100 12.75 1.97 -1.28
C ASP A 100 11.23 2.23 -1.25
N ASN A 101 10.47 1.21 -0.87
CA ASN A 101 9.03 1.28 -0.70
C ASN A 101 8.57 1.44 0.77
N TRP A 102 9.46 1.79 1.69
CA TRP A 102 9.08 2.03 3.08
C TRP A 102 8.28 3.32 3.23
N ASP A 103 7.16 3.22 3.93
CA ASP A 103 6.34 4.38 4.30
C ASP A 103 7.01 5.26 5.36
N TYR A 104 6.90 6.56 5.17
CA TYR A 104 7.30 7.53 6.19
C TYR A 104 6.18 7.77 7.17
N VAL A 105 6.33 7.29 8.41
CA VAL A 105 5.35 7.46 9.47
C VAL A 105 5.68 8.68 10.32
N TYR A 106 4.71 9.58 10.47
CA TYR A 106 4.84 10.78 11.27
C TYR A 106 3.70 10.88 12.28
N LEU A 107 4.02 11.35 13.50
CA LEU A 107 2.98 11.73 14.44
C LEU A 107 2.23 12.95 13.93
N GLN A 108 0.90 12.94 14.00
CA GLN A 108 0.04 14.04 13.56
C GLN A 108 0.47 15.39 14.17
N GLN A 109 0.75 15.42 15.46
CA GLN A 109 1.21 16.63 16.16
C GLN A 109 2.49 17.21 15.57
N ASN A 110 3.41 16.33 15.14
CA ASN A 110 4.66 16.76 14.54
C ASN A 110 4.44 17.38 13.15
N LEU A 111 3.49 16.84 12.37
CA LEU A 111 3.12 17.41 11.07
C LEU A 111 2.33 18.70 11.22
N ALA A 112 1.44 18.81 12.20
CA ALA A 112 0.64 20.00 12.43
C ALA A 112 1.50 21.21 12.84
N THR A 113 2.52 20.99 13.69
CA THR A 113 3.38 22.07 14.17
C THR A 113 4.63 22.27 13.33
N LEU A 114 5.09 21.22 12.63
CA LEU A 114 6.39 21.15 11.95
C LEU A 114 7.54 21.64 12.84
N ALA A 115 7.46 21.37 14.13
CA ALA A 115 8.45 21.80 15.10
C ALA A 115 9.73 20.95 15.01
N GLY A 116 10.89 21.63 15.06
CA GLY A 116 12.19 20.98 15.06
C GLY A 116 12.92 20.97 13.72
N ARG A 117 14.24 20.79 13.80
CA ARG A 117 15.18 20.89 12.67
C ARG A 117 14.85 19.92 11.52
N LYS A 118 14.38 18.72 11.83
CA LYS A 118 14.04 17.68 10.84
C LYS A 118 12.88 18.07 9.91
N TYR A 119 12.07 19.08 10.27
CA TYR A 119 10.94 19.53 9.46
C TYR A 119 11.22 20.84 8.70
N HIS A 120 12.42 21.41 8.82
CA HIS A 120 12.76 22.68 8.15
C HIS A 120 12.50 22.64 6.65
N GLY A 121 12.96 21.60 5.95
CA GLY A 121 12.74 21.45 4.52
C GLY A 121 11.27 21.26 4.10
N LYS A 122 10.36 20.97 5.04
CA LYS A 122 8.91 20.82 4.77
C LYS A 122 8.13 22.12 5.02
N LYS A 123 8.68 23.04 5.81
CA LYS A 123 8.02 24.31 6.14
C LYS A 123 7.94 25.27 4.95
N GLU A 124 9.03 25.43 4.22
CA GLU A 124 9.13 26.37 3.11
C GLU A 124 8.14 26.07 1.97
N PRO A 125 8.05 24.82 1.45
CA PRO A 125 7.07 24.49 0.42
C PRO A 125 5.63 24.73 0.85
N LEU A 126 5.28 24.38 2.11
CA LEU A 126 3.94 24.59 2.65
C LEU A 126 3.61 26.07 2.79
N GLN A 127 4.55 26.90 3.27
CA GLN A 127 4.35 28.35 3.36
C GLN A 127 4.19 28.99 1.97
N CYS A 128 4.96 28.53 0.98
CA CYS A 128 4.85 28.98 -0.40
C CYS A 128 3.49 28.60 -1.01
N PHE A 129 3.03 27.37 -0.77
CA PHE A 129 1.71 26.92 -1.23
C PHE A 129 0.58 27.72 -0.59
N CYS A 130 0.59 27.92 0.72
CA CYS A 130 -0.41 28.73 1.42
C CYS A 130 -0.46 30.17 0.91
N LYS A 131 0.69 30.81 0.69
CA LYS A 131 0.76 32.16 0.12
C LYS A 131 0.15 32.23 -1.27
N ARG A 132 0.46 31.27 -2.15
CA ARG A 132 -0.10 31.20 -3.52
C ARG A 132 -1.60 30.92 -3.52
N ALA A 133 -2.07 30.00 -2.68
CA ALA A 133 -3.49 29.68 -2.56
C ALA A 133 -4.31 30.90 -2.10
N ILE A 134 -3.82 31.64 -1.10
CA ILE A 134 -4.45 32.87 -0.64
C ILE A 134 -4.48 33.91 -1.75
N GLN A 135 -3.41 34.07 -2.50
CA GLN A 135 -3.35 35.05 -3.61
C GLN A 135 -4.35 34.71 -4.73
N ILE A 136 -4.58 33.45 -5.03
CA ILE A 136 -5.58 32.99 -6.01
C ILE A 136 -7.01 33.26 -5.51
N MET A 137 -7.27 33.09 -4.22
CA MET A 137 -8.59 33.37 -3.63
C MET A 137 -8.95 34.87 -3.65
N PHE A 138 -7.98 35.76 -3.53
CA PHE A 138 -8.22 37.23 -3.54
C PHE A 138 -8.17 37.86 -4.92
N THR A 139 -7.69 37.19 -5.95
CA THR A 139 -7.63 37.73 -7.33
C THR A 139 -8.85 37.38 -8.19
N LYS A 140 -9.78 36.58 -7.71
CA LYS A 140 -11.09 36.38 -8.34
C LYS A 140 -12.12 37.38 -7.78
N LYS A 141 -12.09 38.60 -8.25
CA LYS A 141 -13.22 39.51 -8.25
C LYS A 141 -13.60 39.83 -9.69
#